data_d5afa51d40eb733b93e7d7dad332ba52
#
_entry.id   d5afa51d40eb733b93e7d7dad332ba52
#
_cell.length_a   1.000
_cell.length_b   1.000
_cell.length_c   1.000
_cell.angle_alpha   90.00
_cell.angle_beta   90.00
_cell.angle_gamma   90.00
#
_symmetry.space_group_name_H-M   'P 1'
#
loop_
_entity.id
_entity.type
_entity.pdbx_description
1 polymer ?
#
loop_
_entity_poly.entity_id
_entity_poly.type
_entity_poly.pdbx_seq_one_letter_code
_entity_poly.pdbx_strand_id
1 'polypeptide(L)'
;DYNICHKEIDIHDPIRNAKISGFLPEEREWLDKFINNGFIDTYRHLNSSPNKYSWWSYRANSRANNKGWRIDYLLATNSLTSSIKQSYILPEIIHSDHCPIGVKIKL
;
A
#
# COMPACT_ATOMS: atom_id res chain seq x y z
N ASP A 1 0.91 -8.03 -3.91
CA ASP A 1 1.36 -8.42 -2.57
C ASP A 1 2.88 -8.44 -2.52
N TYR A 2 3.47 -7.31 -2.09
CA TYR A 2 4.93 -7.19 -1.96
C TYR A 2 5.39 -7.38 -0.52
N ASN A 3 4.45 -7.41 0.43
CA ASN A 3 4.70 -7.54 1.87
C ASN A 3 5.64 -6.47 2.45
N ILE A 4 5.68 -5.30 1.82
CA ILE A 4 6.49 -4.15 2.25
C ILE A 4 5.60 -2.92 2.26
N CYS A 5 5.61 -2.16 3.35
CA CYS A 5 5.06 -0.80 3.38
C CYS A 5 6.10 0.18 2.86
N HIS A 6 5.75 1.01 1.91
CA HIS A 6 6.70 1.90 1.24
C HIS A 6 7.03 3.15 2.06
N LYS A 7 6.01 3.87 2.50
CA LYS A 7 6.16 5.17 3.16
C LYS A 7 5.52 5.15 4.56
N GLU A 8 5.84 6.14 5.37
CA GLU A 8 5.24 6.28 6.70
C GLU A 8 3.72 6.41 6.65
N ILE A 9 3.18 7.03 5.60
CA ILE A 9 1.74 7.16 5.39
C ILE A 9 1.05 5.80 5.17
N ASP A 10 1.80 4.78 4.81
CA ASP A 10 1.29 3.46 4.45
C ASP A 10 1.17 2.48 5.62
N ILE A 11 1.54 2.91 6.81
CA ILE A 11 1.54 2.05 7.99
C ILE A 11 1.02 2.81 9.20
N HIS A 12 0.32 2.12 10.11
CA HIS A 12 0.01 2.68 11.40
C HIS A 12 1.27 2.74 12.26
N ASP A 13 1.40 3.76 13.07
CA ASP A 13 2.49 3.95 14.02
C ASP A 13 3.88 3.68 13.42
N PRO A 14 4.34 4.50 12.46
CA PRO A 14 5.59 4.23 11.75
C PRO A 14 6.83 4.27 12.66
N ILE A 15 6.79 5.04 13.72
CA ILE A 15 7.92 5.12 14.66
C ILE A 15 8.10 3.79 15.40
N ARG A 16 7.00 3.25 15.92
CA ARG A 16 7.01 1.99 16.66
C ARG A 16 7.38 0.81 15.78
N ASN A 17 7.02 0.86 14.51
CA ASN A 17 7.23 -0.22 13.55
C ASN A 17 8.52 -0.06 12.73
N ALA A 18 9.37 0.92 13.03
CA ALA A 18 10.53 1.25 12.21
C ALA A 18 11.55 0.11 12.05
N LYS A 19 11.53 -0.88 12.94
CA LYS A 19 12.46 -2.03 12.90
C LYS A 19 11.74 -3.36 12.69
N ILE A 20 10.49 -3.30 12.23
CA ILE A 20 9.67 -4.51 12.01
C ILE A 20 9.80 -4.91 10.54
N SER A 21 9.95 -6.23 10.30
CA SER A 21 9.99 -6.80 8.95
C SER A 21 8.74 -6.37 8.17
N GLY A 22 8.93 -5.92 6.95
CA GLY A 22 7.90 -5.30 6.12
C GLY A 22 7.98 -3.78 6.14
N PHE A 23 8.69 -3.19 7.11
CA PHE A 23 8.90 -1.74 7.18
C PHE A 23 10.34 -1.38 7.51
N LEU A 24 11.27 -2.30 7.29
CA LEU A 24 12.69 -2.03 7.51
C LEU A 24 13.21 -0.99 6.51
N PRO A 25 14.18 -0.15 6.92
CA PRO A 25 14.73 0.87 6.02
C PRO A 25 15.22 0.31 4.68
N GLU A 26 15.90 -0.83 4.68
CA GLU A 26 16.42 -1.47 3.46
C GLU A 26 15.32 -2.02 2.56
N GLU A 27 14.21 -2.48 3.13
CA GLU A 27 13.05 -2.93 2.36
C GLU A 27 12.37 -1.75 1.68
N ARG A 28 12.18 -0.66 2.41
CA ARG A 28 11.59 0.57 1.88
C ARG A 28 12.47 1.19 0.80
N GLU A 29 13.78 1.15 0.97
CA GLU A 29 14.74 1.63 -0.01
C GLU A 29 14.69 0.80 -1.28
N TRP A 30 14.59 -0.52 -1.16
CA TRP A 30 14.45 -1.42 -2.31
C TRP A 30 13.20 -1.08 -3.11
N LEU A 31 12.07 -0.90 -2.45
CA LEU A 31 10.80 -0.58 -3.11
C LEU A 31 10.86 0.81 -3.75
N ASP A 32 11.52 1.76 -3.09
CA ASP A 32 11.77 3.11 -3.61
C ASP A 32 12.52 3.05 -4.95
N LYS A 33 13.61 2.29 -4.99
CA LYS A 33 14.41 2.10 -6.21
C LYS A 33 13.61 1.40 -7.30
N PHE A 34 12.83 0.39 -6.93
CA PHE A 34 12.00 -0.35 -7.87
C PHE A 34 10.97 0.58 -8.53
N ILE A 35 10.26 1.37 -7.74
CA ILE A 35 9.25 2.30 -8.25
C ILE A 35 9.92 3.38 -9.10
N ASN A 36 11.02 3.95 -8.64
CA ASN A 36 11.75 5.01 -9.36
C ASN A 36 12.38 4.52 -10.67
N ASN A 37 12.39 3.22 -10.92
CA ASN A 37 12.91 2.64 -12.15
C ASN A 37 11.83 2.50 -13.24
N GLY A 38 10.96 3.50 -13.36
CA GLY A 38 9.98 3.58 -14.44
C GLY A 38 8.56 3.18 -14.08
N PHE A 39 8.25 3.08 -12.80
CA PHE A 39 6.92 2.69 -12.31
C PHE A 39 6.26 3.79 -11.50
N ILE A 40 4.94 3.68 -11.33
CA ILE A 40 4.16 4.50 -10.41
C ILE A 40 3.33 3.60 -9.51
N ASP A 41 3.18 4.03 -8.26
CA ASP A 41 2.25 3.45 -7.31
C ASP A 41 0.87 4.02 -7.64
N THR A 42 0.02 3.22 -8.28
CA THR A 42 -1.25 3.71 -8.83
C THR A 42 -2.17 4.25 -7.75
N TYR A 43 -2.19 3.66 -6.57
CA TYR A 43 -3.03 4.16 -5.49
C TYR A 43 -2.54 5.53 -5.02
N ARG A 44 -1.25 5.63 -4.71
CA ARG A 44 -0.68 6.85 -4.16
C ARG A 44 -0.60 7.99 -5.18
N HIS A 45 -0.56 7.65 -6.46
CA HIS A 45 -0.64 8.64 -7.54
C HIS A 45 -1.93 9.46 -7.49
N LEU A 46 -3.05 8.82 -7.13
CA LEU A 46 -4.37 9.46 -7.11
C LEU A 46 -4.85 9.81 -5.69
N ASN A 47 -4.25 9.25 -4.66
CA ASN A 47 -4.75 9.35 -3.29
C ASN A 47 -3.62 9.69 -2.32
N SER A 48 -3.76 10.81 -1.62
CA SER A 48 -2.77 11.26 -0.64
C SER A 48 -3.24 11.10 0.81
N SER A 49 -4.38 10.45 1.03
CA SER A 49 -4.96 10.31 2.36
C SER A 49 -4.23 9.25 3.19
N PRO A 50 -4.02 9.50 4.50
CA PRO A 50 -3.47 8.50 5.42
C PRO A 50 -4.52 7.50 5.86
N ASN A 51 -4.10 6.51 6.64
CA ASN A 51 -4.97 5.50 7.27
C ASN A 51 -5.72 4.62 6.27
N LYS A 52 -5.14 4.42 5.09
CA LYS A 52 -5.65 3.55 4.05
C LYS A 52 -4.73 2.36 3.91
N TYR A 53 -5.20 1.18 4.28
CA TYR A 53 -4.40 -0.04 4.38
C TYR A 53 -5.04 -1.18 3.61
N SER A 54 -4.22 -2.17 3.28
CA SER A 54 -4.66 -3.37 2.56
C SER A 54 -4.55 -4.65 3.40
N TRP A 55 -3.88 -4.57 4.55
CA TRP A 55 -3.64 -5.71 5.42
C TRP A 55 -3.69 -5.30 6.89
N TRP A 56 -4.23 -6.20 7.71
CA TRP A 56 -4.24 -6.06 9.17
C TRP A 56 -3.94 -7.41 9.80
N SER A 57 -3.15 -7.41 10.86
CA SER A 57 -2.93 -8.62 11.64
C SER A 57 -4.25 -9.12 12.22
N TYR A 58 -4.38 -10.42 12.37
CA TYR A 58 -5.51 -11.01 13.10
C TYR A 58 -5.45 -10.77 14.62
N ARG A 59 -4.31 -10.29 15.12
CA ARG A 59 -4.09 -10.09 16.55
C ARG A 59 -4.62 -8.75 17.02
N ALA A 60 -5.00 -8.69 18.31
CA ALA A 60 -5.30 -7.46 19.05
C ALA A 60 -6.35 -6.56 18.39
N ASN A 61 -7.33 -7.15 17.69
CA ASN A 61 -8.38 -6.40 16.99
C ASN A 61 -7.81 -5.33 16.05
N SER A 62 -6.69 -5.61 15.39
CA SER A 62 -5.98 -4.65 14.54
C SER A 62 -6.89 -4.05 13.47
N ARG A 63 -7.71 -4.87 12.82
CA ARG A 63 -8.59 -4.39 11.74
C ARG A 63 -9.70 -3.48 12.27
N ALA A 64 -10.33 -3.84 13.41
CA ALA A 64 -11.37 -3.03 14.03
C ALA A 64 -10.82 -1.66 14.45
N ASN A 65 -9.56 -1.61 14.87
CA ASN A 65 -8.89 -0.38 15.30
C ASN A 65 -8.11 0.29 14.16
N ASN A 66 -8.22 -0.24 12.95
CA ASN A 66 -7.51 0.21 11.75
C ASN A 66 -6.00 0.36 11.95
N LYS A 67 -5.40 -0.58 12.67
CA LYS A 67 -3.94 -0.67 12.82
C LYS A 67 -3.40 -1.53 11.70
N GLY A 68 -3.30 -0.94 10.52
CA GLY A 68 -3.03 -1.67 9.30
C GLY A 68 -1.76 -1.27 8.60
N TRP A 69 -1.51 -1.96 7.48
CA TRP A 69 -0.37 -1.79 6.61
C TRP A 69 -0.85 -1.79 5.17
N ARG A 70 -0.36 -0.88 4.34
CA ARG A 70 -0.58 -0.96 2.89
C ARG A 70 0.62 -1.68 2.29
N ILE A 71 0.44 -2.95 2.00
CA ILE A 71 1.50 -3.83 1.50
C ILE A 71 1.16 -4.49 0.15
N ASP A 72 -0.01 -4.21 -0.37
CA ASP A 72 -0.47 -4.70 -1.67
C ASP A 72 -0.53 -3.52 -2.64
N TYR A 73 0.09 -3.66 -3.79
CA TYR A 73 0.21 -2.60 -4.77
C TYR A 73 -0.17 -3.09 -6.15
N LEU A 74 -0.69 -2.17 -6.95
CA LEU A 74 -0.78 -2.30 -8.39
C LEU A 74 0.12 -1.21 -8.98
N LEU A 75 1.30 -1.60 -9.40
CA LEU A 75 2.27 -0.70 -10.02
C LEU A 75 2.04 -0.68 -11.52
N ALA A 76 2.14 0.49 -12.12
CA ALA A 76 2.05 0.65 -13.55
C ALA A 76 3.31 1.33 -14.07
N THR A 77 3.63 1.14 -15.34
CA THR A 77 4.73 1.87 -15.96
C THR A 77 4.36 3.35 -16.10
N ASN A 78 5.35 4.22 -16.07
CA ASN A 78 5.15 5.66 -16.18
C ASN A 78 4.37 6.06 -17.45
N SER A 79 4.48 5.28 -18.52
CA SER A 79 3.76 5.53 -19.77
C SER A 79 2.25 5.46 -19.63
N LEU A 80 1.73 4.82 -18.57
CA LEU A 80 0.30 4.70 -18.33
C LEU A 80 -0.25 5.76 -17.38
N THR A 81 0.57 6.72 -16.95
CA THR A 81 0.18 7.72 -15.94
C THR A 81 -1.14 8.42 -16.29
N SER A 82 -1.27 8.89 -17.53
CA SER A 82 -2.50 9.60 -17.97
C SER A 82 -3.70 8.67 -18.14
N SER A 83 -3.47 7.37 -18.19
CA SER A 83 -4.53 6.36 -18.39
C SER A 83 -5.15 5.88 -17.10
N ILE A 84 -4.53 6.15 -15.95
CA ILE A 84 -5.03 5.72 -14.64
C ILE A 84 -6.15 6.67 -14.22
N LYS A 85 -7.37 6.13 -14.12
CA LYS A 85 -8.56 6.93 -13.84
C LYS A 85 -9.04 6.80 -12.40
N GLN A 86 -8.87 5.64 -11.79
CA GLN A 86 -9.29 5.38 -10.43
C GLN A 86 -8.41 4.31 -9.81
N SER A 87 -8.12 4.47 -8.53
CA SER A 87 -7.42 3.46 -7.73
C SER A 87 -8.10 3.38 -6.38
N TYR A 88 -8.33 2.16 -5.87
CA TYR A 88 -9.14 1.97 -4.68
C TYR A 88 -8.67 0.81 -3.84
N ILE A 89 -9.04 0.88 -2.56
CA ILE A 89 -8.87 -0.15 -1.56
C ILE A 89 -10.27 -0.43 -1.01
N LEU A 90 -10.63 -1.71 -0.84
CA LEU A 90 -11.96 -2.13 -0.39
C LEU A 90 -11.87 -2.80 0.98
N PRO A 91 -11.64 -2.04 2.07
CA PRO A 91 -11.42 -2.61 3.41
C PRO A 91 -12.67 -3.26 4.01
N GLU A 92 -13.86 -2.96 3.49
CA GLU A 92 -15.13 -3.52 3.94
C GLU A 92 -15.32 -4.98 3.50
N ILE A 93 -14.54 -5.47 2.54
CA ILE A 93 -14.62 -6.85 2.08
C ILE A 93 -13.73 -7.72 2.95
N ILE A 94 -14.35 -8.58 3.77
CA ILE A 94 -13.69 -9.33 4.84
C ILE A 94 -13.68 -10.83 4.52
N HIS A 95 -12.75 -11.27 3.68
CA HIS A 95 -12.55 -12.68 3.34
C HIS A 95 -11.14 -13.17 3.64
N SER A 96 -10.25 -12.27 4.05
CA SER A 96 -8.83 -12.54 4.28
C SER A 96 -8.30 -11.46 5.21
N ASP A 97 -7.07 -11.62 5.71
CA ASP A 97 -6.35 -10.57 6.41
C ASP A 97 -5.89 -9.45 5.46
N HIS A 98 -5.90 -9.72 4.14
CA HIS A 98 -5.82 -8.70 3.12
C HIS A 98 -7.21 -8.28 2.65
N CYS A 99 -7.37 -7.05 2.17
CA CYS A 99 -8.57 -6.64 1.45
C CYS A 99 -8.26 -6.44 -0.04
N PRO A 100 -9.28 -6.47 -0.91
CA PRO A 100 -9.07 -6.22 -2.33
C PRO A 100 -8.57 -4.81 -2.62
N ILE A 101 -7.72 -4.70 -3.61
CA ILE A 101 -7.32 -3.42 -4.20
C ILE A 101 -7.59 -3.45 -5.70
N GLY A 102 -7.74 -2.29 -6.30
CA GLY A 102 -8.03 -2.23 -7.72
C GLY A 102 -7.59 -0.92 -8.35
N VAL A 103 -7.47 -0.96 -9.67
CA VAL A 103 -7.17 0.20 -10.49
C VAL A 103 -8.02 0.18 -11.75
N LYS A 104 -8.49 1.35 -12.15
CA LYS A 104 -9.24 1.52 -13.39
C LYS A 104 -8.36 2.27 -14.39
N ILE A 105 -8.12 1.64 -15.52
CA ILE A 105 -7.29 2.18 -16.60
C ILE A 105 -8.15 2.35 -17.83
N LYS A 106 -8.04 3.53 -18.46
CA LYS A 106 -8.71 3.82 -19.74
C LYS A 106 -7.62 3.97 -20.80
N LEU A 107 -7.54 3.01 -21.69
CA LEU A 107 -6.57 3.01 -22.79
C LEU A 107 -7.06 3.79 -24.02
#